data_830c2eb9f5566301b1f93085066f02c0
#
_entry.id   830c2eb9f5566301b1f93085066f02c0
#
_cell.length_a   1.000
_cell.length_b   1.000
_cell.length_c   1.000
_cell.angle_alpha   90.00
_cell.angle_beta   90.00
_cell.angle_gamma   90.00
#
_symmetry.space_group_name_H-M   'P 1'
#
loop_
_entity.id
_entity.type
_entity.pdbx_description
1 polymer ?
#
loop_
_entity_poly.entity_id
_entity_poly.type
_entity_poly.pdbx_seq_one_letter_code
_entity_poly.pdbx_strand_id
1 'polypeptide(L)'
;VPSTTIVTPVRRDALLALFALVLLLSPVWVAVANISGTTYTYERAEVVSNEDSGITYEGDPPLEDKYISADIGCSVPQDTRVCAFERYLLSNETIPTETYTNNPAAPFDVGINRYQYVQINGSVYDPGYVGNRSAQRDDGLYRLDLALEPASATDALQQVSIDVSTESDDVPPVAIQAARQGSATSDQEVKIPQTPLLVDGDTYYRVYLASQNEPGQMESVLGSGLSIAGPLVGLYVGFRLFRRIEIRYVGE
;
A
#
# COMPACT_ATOMS: atom_id res chain seq x y z
N VAL A 1 -30.87 -44.73 -40.93
CA VAL A 1 -30.22 -44.25 -39.68
C VAL A 1 -30.98 -43.00 -39.24
N PRO A 2 -31.70 -42.99 -38.11
CA PRO A 2 -32.40 -41.81 -37.66
C PRO A 2 -31.36 -40.76 -37.21
N SER A 3 -31.33 -39.64 -37.88
CA SER A 3 -30.55 -38.48 -37.47
C SER A 3 -31.20 -37.89 -36.20
N THR A 4 -30.65 -38.21 -35.06
CA THR A 4 -31.01 -37.60 -33.78
C THR A 4 -30.55 -36.16 -33.77
N THR A 5 -31.45 -35.24 -34.16
CA THR A 5 -31.27 -33.80 -33.91
C THR A 5 -31.37 -33.56 -32.40
N ILE A 6 -30.22 -33.50 -31.72
CA ILE A 6 -30.09 -33.34 -30.28
C ILE A 6 -30.67 -32.00 -29.79
N VAL A 7 -30.84 -31.01 -30.68
CA VAL A 7 -31.33 -29.67 -30.34
C VAL A 7 -32.60 -29.36 -31.11
N THR A 8 -33.72 -29.18 -30.39
CA THR A 8 -34.98 -28.70 -30.98
C THR A 8 -34.84 -27.25 -31.47
N PRO A 9 -35.61 -26.80 -32.47
CA PRO A 9 -35.54 -25.43 -33.00
C PRO A 9 -35.69 -24.36 -31.89
N VAL A 10 -36.57 -24.60 -30.92
CA VAL A 10 -36.81 -23.69 -29.78
C VAL A 10 -35.58 -23.61 -28.88
N ARG A 11 -34.92 -24.73 -28.57
CA ARG A 11 -33.70 -24.73 -27.76
C ARG A 11 -32.56 -24.01 -28.45
N ARG A 12 -32.43 -24.17 -29.77
CA ARG A 12 -31.42 -23.48 -30.57
C ARG A 12 -31.63 -21.95 -30.54
N ASP A 13 -32.87 -21.51 -30.71
CA ASP A 13 -33.18 -20.09 -30.74
C ASP A 13 -33.04 -19.46 -29.34
N ALA A 14 -33.34 -20.20 -28.26
CA ALA A 14 -33.08 -19.80 -26.88
C ALA A 14 -31.58 -19.68 -26.59
N LEU A 15 -30.74 -20.63 -27.07
CA LEU A 15 -29.29 -20.54 -26.91
C LEU A 15 -28.68 -19.36 -27.68
N LEU A 16 -29.20 -19.08 -28.88
CA LEU A 16 -28.74 -17.94 -29.67
C LEU A 16 -29.17 -16.61 -29.03
N ALA A 17 -30.34 -16.54 -28.41
CA ALA A 17 -30.79 -15.38 -27.66
C ALA A 17 -29.91 -15.12 -26.42
N LEU A 18 -29.60 -16.18 -25.66
CA LEU A 18 -28.66 -16.10 -24.53
C LEU A 18 -27.27 -15.64 -24.98
N PHE A 19 -26.75 -16.23 -26.07
CA PHE A 19 -25.46 -15.84 -26.64
C PHE A 19 -25.43 -14.37 -27.08
N ALA A 20 -26.51 -13.89 -27.74
CA ALA A 20 -26.65 -12.50 -28.13
C ALA A 20 -26.65 -11.58 -26.91
N LEU A 21 -27.33 -11.97 -25.81
CA LEU A 21 -27.35 -11.21 -24.55
C LEU A 21 -25.98 -11.13 -23.90
N VAL A 22 -25.25 -12.26 -23.83
CA VAL A 22 -23.88 -12.29 -23.30
C VAL A 22 -22.95 -11.37 -24.10
N LEU A 23 -23.06 -11.38 -25.44
CA LEU A 23 -22.28 -10.47 -26.29
C LEU A 23 -22.69 -9.00 -26.12
N LEU A 24 -23.96 -8.70 -25.95
CA LEU A 24 -24.43 -7.33 -25.67
C LEU A 24 -23.88 -6.78 -24.38
N LEU A 25 -23.72 -7.65 -23.37
CA LEU A 25 -23.20 -7.29 -22.06
C LEU A 25 -21.66 -7.41 -21.98
N SER A 26 -20.97 -7.70 -23.10
CA SER A 26 -19.54 -7.92 -23.11
C SER A 26 -18.70 -6.76 -22.55
N PRO A 27 -19.02 -5.46 -22.75
CA PRO A 27 -18.25 -4.38 -22.12
C PRO A 27 -18.29 -4.45 -20.59
N VAL A 28 -19.45 -4.84 -20.04
CA VAL A 28 -19.64 -4.92 -18.59
C VAL A 28 -18.81 -6.04 -17.96
N TRP A 29 -18.94 -7.26 -18.48
CA TRP A 29 -18.21 -8.39 -17.90
C TRP A 29 -16.71 -8.37 -18.24
N VAL A 30 -16.28 -7.76 -19.37
CA VAL A 30 -14.87 -7.52 -19.68
C VAL A 30 -14.26 -6.55 -18.66
N ALA A 31 -14.99 -5.48 -18.30
CA ALA A 31 -14.55 -4.53 -17.28
C ALA A 31 -14.52 -5.16 -15.88
N VAL A 32 -15.57 -5.89 -15.49
CA VAL A 32 -15.65 -6.56 -14.18
C VAL A 32 -14.58 -7.64 -14.02
N ALA A 33 -14.29 -8.40 -15.09
CA ALA A 33 -13.26 -9.43 -15.08
C ALA A 33 -11.82 -8.90 -15.28
N ASN A 34 -11.66 -7.58 -15.46
CA ASN A 34 -10.39 -6.88 -15.68
C ASN A 34 -9.51 -7.52 -16.79
N ILE A 35 -10.12 -8.03 -17.85
CA ILE A 35 -9.44 -8.83 -18.90
C ILE A 35 -8.36 -8.04 -19.65
N SER A 36 -8.51 -6.72 -19.72
CA SER A 36 -7.57 -5.81 -20.40
C SER A 36 -6.97 -4.77 -19.47
N GLY A 37 -7.11 -4.94 -18.16
CA GLY A 37 -6.60 -4.03 -17.16
C GLY A 37 -5.24 -4.44 -16.60
N THR A 38 -4.52 -3.47 -16.08
CA THR A 38 -3.29 -3.70 -15.33
C THR A 38 -3.61 -4.33 -13.97
N THR A 39 -2.81 -5.30 -13.55
CA THR A 39 -2.91 -5.90 -12.22
C THR A 39 -1.69 -5.52 -11.39
N TYR A 40 -1.94 -4.98 -10.21
CA TYR A 40 -0.93 -4.58 -9.23
C TYR A 40 -0.84 -5.65 -8.15
N THR A 41 0.36 -6.19 -7.92
CA THR A 41 0.60 -7.20 -6.88
C THR A 41 1.38 -6.55 -5.74
N TYR A 42 0.82 -6.64 -4.55
CA TYR A 42 1.41 -6.16 -3.30
C TYR A 42 1.89 -7.35 -2.49
N GLU A 43 3.09 -7.23 -1.93
CA GLU A 43 3.70 -8.24 -1.06
C GLU A 43 4.11 -7.61 0.26
N ARG A 44 4.43 -8.45 1.24
CA ARG A 44 4.91 -8.01 2.55
C ARG A 44 6.34 -8.45 2.80
N ALA A 45 7.06 -7.66 3.59
CA ALA A 45 8.30 -8.05 4.22
C ALA A 45 8.15 -7.90 5.74
N GLU A 46 8.59 -8.88 6.51
CA GLU A 46 8.53 -8.81 7.95
C GLU A 46 9.57 -7.85 8.49
N VAL A 47 9.17 -7.05 9.49
CA VAL A 47 10.02 -6.09 10.18
C VAL A 47 10.17 -6.52 11.62
N VAL A 48 11.41 -6.63 12.06
CA VAL A 48 11.75 -7.05 13.42
C VAL A 48 12.60 -6.01 14.12
N SER A 49 12.43 -5.91 15.43
CA SER A 49 13.29 -5.11 16.30
C SER A 49 14.27 -6.02 17.06
N ASN A 50 15.53 -5.61 17.13
CA ASN A 50 16.56 -6.30 17.88
C ASN A 50 17.42 -5.27 18.62
N GLU A 51 17.79 -5.56 19.87
CA GLU A 51 18.61 -4.65 20.68
C GLU A 51 20.00 -4.39 20.07
N ASP A 52 20.57 -5.38 19.36
CA ASP A 52 21.93 -5.28 18.77
C ASP A 52 21.94 -4.69 17.37
N SER A 53 20.87 -4.84 16.61
CA SER A 53 20.79 -4.46 15.19
C SER A 53 19.72 -3.41 14.88
N GLY A 54 18.99 -2.95 15.89
CA GLY A 54 17.91 -1.98 15.74
C GLY A 54 16.68 -2.58 15.05
N ILE A 55 16.07 -1.82 14.15
CA ILE A 55 14.89 -2.24 13.38
C ILE A 55 15.36 -2.66 11.99
N THR A 56 15.03 -3.87 11.57
CA THR A 56 15.50 -4.47 10.32
C THR A 56 14.41 -5.28 9.65
N TYR A 57 14.58 -5.56 8.35
CA TYR A 57 13.77 -6.57 7.68
C TYR A 57 14.28 -7.97 8.06
N GLU A 58 13.36 -8.91 8.21
CA GLU A 58 13.68 -10.33 8.26
C GLU A 58 13.86 -10.85 6.83
N GLY A 59 15.08 -11.30 6.49
CA GLY A 59 15.43 -11.74 5.13
C GLY A 59 15.89 -10.61 4.21
N ASP A 60 15.78 -10.84 2.89
CA ASP A 60 16.18 -9.86 1.87
C ASP A 60 15.09 -8.78 1.69
N PRO A 61 15.39 -7.51 1.96
CA PRO A 61 14.42 -6.44 1.76
C PRO A 61 14.15 -6.22 0.26
N PRO A 62 12.95 -5.77 -0.11
CA PRO A 62 12.65 -5.37 -1.48
C PRO A 62 13.63 -4.29 -1.95
N LEU A 63 14.19 -4.45 -3.15
CA LEU A 63 15.33 -3.67 -3.65
C LEU A 63 15.09 -2.16 -3.75
N GLU A 64 13.85 -1.73 -3.93
CA GLU A 64 13.51 -0.32 -4.16
C GLU A 64 13.06 0.41 -2.89
N ASP A 65 12.52 -0.29 -1.90
CA ASP A 65 11.96 0.28 -0.68
C ASP A 65 12.76 -0.19 0.55
N LYS A 66 13.96 0.34 0.70
CA LYS A 66 14.82 0.02 1.85
C LYS A 66 14.39 0.73 3.14
N TYR A 67 13.51 1.73 3.03
CA TYR A 67 12.96 2.41 4.20
C TYR A 67 11.98 1.52 4.94
N ILE A 68 12.24 1.29 6.21
CA ILE A 68 11.34 0.58 7.10
C ILE A 68 10.10 1.44 7.36
N SER A 69 10.32 2.70 7.71
CA SER A 69 9.29 3.71 7.89
C SER A 69 9.80 5.09 7.46
N ALA A 70 8.90 5.94 6.96
CA ALA A 70 9.19 7.35 6.71
C ALA A 70 9.51 8.12 8.02
N ASP A 71 9.06 7.60 9.16
CA ASP A 71 9.26 8.17 10.48
C ASP A 71 10.56 7.73 11.15
N ILE A 72 11.36 6.86 10.50
CA ILE A 72 12.68 6.45 10.97
C ILE A 72 13.74 6.98 10.01
N GLY A 73 14.41 8.06 10.40
CA GLY A 73 15.53 8.63 9.66
C GLY A 73 16.78 7.76 9.72
N CYS A 74 17.65 7.89 8.72
CA CYS A 74 18.98 7.26 8.66
C CYS A 74 19.00 5.72 8.63
N SER A 75 17.85 5.09 8.44
CA SER A 75 17.75 3.64 8.29
C SER A 75 18.33 3.13 6.95
N VAL A 76 18.59 4.04 5.99
CA VAL A 76 19.14 3.71 4.67
C VAL A 76 20.37 4.57 4.31
N PRO A 77 21.31 4.05 3.50
CA PRO A 77 22.54 4.76 3.15
C PRO A 77 22.33 6.04 2.32
N GLN A 78 21.19 6.22 1.67
CA GLN A 78 20.93 7.33 0.76
C GLN A 78 20.74 8.69 1.49
N ASP A 79 20.36 8.68 2.75
CA ASP A 79 20.13 9.89 3.56
C ASP A 79 21.43 10.54 4.07
N THR A 80 22.45 10.62 3.20
CA THR A 80 23.81 11.00 3.60
C THR A 80 23.91 12.36 4.27
N ARG A 81 23.13 13.35 3.85
CA ARG A 81 23.21 14.72 4.38
C ARG A 81 22.54 14.88 5.74
N VAL A 82 21.34 14.35 5.88
CA VAL A 82 20.58 14.36 7.14
C VAL A 82 21.33 13.51 8.16
N CYS A 83 21.75 12.32 7.77
CA CYS A 83 22.44 11.39 8.65
C CYS A 83 23.87 11.84 9.01
N ALA A 84 24.48 12.74 8.25
CA ALA A 84 25.74 13.36 8.66
C ALA A 84 25.52 14.29 9.86
N PHE A 85 24.41 15.02 9.89
CA PHE A 85 24.03 15.87 11.02
C PHE A 85 23.73 15.04 12.28
N GLU A 86 22.93 14.00 12.14
CA GLU A 86 22.58 13.13 13.28
C GLU A 86 23.81 12.37 13.82
N ARG A 87 24.69 11.92 12.96
CA ARG A 87 25.99 11.33 13.37
C ARG A 87 26.89 12.34 14.08
N TYR A 88 26.83 13.62 13.69
CA TYR A 88 27.55 14.68 14.39
C TYR A 88 27.00 14.91 15.79
N LEU A 89 25.65 14.91 15.96
CA LEU A 89 25.00 14.94 17.28
C LEU A 89 25.45 13.77 18.15
N LEU A 90 25.46 12.57 17.59
CA LEU A 90 25.89 11.37 18.31
C LEU A 90 27.33 11.46 18.80
N SER A 91 28.22 12.10 18.03
CA SER A 91 29.64 12.26 18.40
C SER A 91 29.93 13.43 19.33
N ASN A 92 29.06 14.45 19.36
CA ASN A 92 29.27 15.69 20.13
C ASN A 92 28.25 15.89 21.26
N GLU A 93 27.43 14.88 21.52
CA GLU A 93 26.40 14.81 22.56
C GLU A 93 25.29 15.83 22.37
N THR A 94 25.55 17.14 22.21
CA THR A 94 24.55 18.18 22.02
C THR A 94 25.00 19.30 21.09
N ILE A 95 24.04 19.98 20.45
CA ILE A 95 24.29 21.20 19.67
C ILE A 95 23.47 22.35 20.26
N PRO A 96 24.11 23.49 20.63
CA PRO A 96 23.42 24.65 21.14
C PRO A 96 22.43 25.22 20.15
N THR A 97 21.24 25.62 20.64
CA THR A 97 20.25 26.36 19.85
C THR A 97 20.01 27.77 20.43
N GLU A 98 19.22 28.57 19.73
CA GLU A 98 18.73 29.87 20.21
C GLU A 98 17.37 29.78 20.93
N THR A 99 16.93 28.55 21.23
CA THR A 99 15.65 28.31 21.94
C THR A 99 15.89 28.17 23.42
N TYR A 100 14.97 28.72 24.23
CA TYR A 100 15.09 28.75 25.66
C TYR A 100 13.82 28.28 26.36
N THR A 101 13.94 27.70 27.54
CA THR A 101 12.85 27.21 28.39
C THR A 101 12.99 27.67 29.81
N ASN A 102 11.89 27.82 30.51
CA ASN A 102 11.88 28.07 31.96
C ASN A 102 11.95 26.76 32.78
N ASN A 103 11.72 25.59 32.13
CA ASN A 103 11.78 24.28 32.75
C ASN A 103 12.71 23.33 32.00
N PRO A 104 14.00 23.25 32.39
CA PRO A 104 14.98 22.42 31.69
C PRO A 104 14.79 20.91 31.91
N ALA A 105 13.83 20.51 32.74
CA ALA A 105 13.51 19.09 32.97
C ALA A 105 12.28 18.61 32.22
N ALA A 106 11.53 19.50 31.57
CA ALA A 106 10.38 19.11 30.77
C ALA A 106 10.84 18.55 29.43
N PRO A 107 10.20 17.48 28.91
CA PRO A 107 10.38 17.07 27.54
C PRO A 107 9.92 18.20 26.62
N PHE A 108 10.69 18.48 25.60
CA PHE A 108 10.42 19.57 24.67
C PHE A 108 10.26 19.01 23.27
N ASP A 109 9.03 18.81 22.88
CA ASP A 109 8.69 18.44 21.51
C ASP A 109 8.45 19.72 20.70
N VAL A 110 9.27 19.98 19.70
CA VAL A 110 9.17 21.16 18.84
C VAL A 110 8.35 20.88 17.60
N GLY A 111 7.95 19.63 17.38
CA GLY A 111 7.12 19.24 16.21
C GLY A 111 7.76 19.52 14.84
N ILE A 112 9.08 19.77 14.80
CA ILE A 112 9.81 20.15 13.57
C ILE A 112 10.58 18.96 12.98
N ASN A 113 10.59 17.84 13.68
CA ASN A 113 11.32 16.67 13.21
C ASN A 113 10.64 16.07 11.98
N ARG A 114 11.43 15.85 10.94
CA ARG A 114 11.00 15.17 9.71
C ARG A 114 10.71 13.68 9.95
N TYR A 115 11.23 13.13 11.01
CA TYR A 115 11.13 11.74 11.47
C TYR A 115 11.01 11.72 12.99
N GLN A 116 10.37 10.70 13.53
CA GLN A 116 10.21 10.53 14.98
C GLN A 116 11.45 9.89 15.60
N TYR A 117 12.10 9.00 14.89
CA TYR A 117 13.29 8.29 15.33
C TYR A 117 14.41 8.34 14.30
N VAL A 118 15.62 8.10 14.77
CA VAL A 118 16.82 7.97 13.94
C VAL A 118 17.49 6.65 14.25
N GLN A 119 17.85 5.90 13.21
CA GLN A 119 18.62 4.68 13.37
C GLN A 119 20.03 4.84 12.81
N ILE A 120 21.04 4.73 13.67
CA ILE A 120 22.46 4.87 13.31
C ILE A 120 23.23 3.68 13.86
N ASN A 121 23.95 2.98 12.98
CA ASN A 121 24.79 1.82 13.34
C ASN A 121 24.05 0.73 14.13
N GLY A 122 22.77 0.49 13.84
CA GLY A 122 21.96 -0.51 14.51
C GLY A 122 21.32 -0.06 15.83
N SER A 123 21.58 1.16 16.27
CA SER A 123 20.94 1.73 17.47
C SER A 123 19.89 2.77 17.08
N VAL A 124 18.80 2.82 17.85
CA VAL A 124 17.69 3.74 17.65
C VAL A 124 17.78 4.89 18.66
N TYR A 125 17.50 6.09 18.20
CA TYR A 125 17.56 7.32 18.99
C TYR A 125 16.32 8.16 18.76
N ASP A 126 15.90 8.87 19.79
CA ASP A 126 14.88 9.92 19.75
C ASP A 126 15.58 11.28 19.54
N PRO A 127 15.38 11.95 18.38
CA PRO A 127 15.94 13.26 18.14
C PRO A 127 15.11 14.31 18.86
N GLY A 128 15.70 14.96 19.85
CA GLY A 128 14.97 15.89 20.71
C GLY A 128 15.77 17.09 21.13
N TYR A 129 15.24 17.79 22.12
CA TYR A 129 15.86 18.92 22.76
C TYR A 129 16.05 18.64 24.22
N VAL A 130 17.24 18.92 24.73
CA VAL A 130 17.56 18.82 26.16
C VAL A 130 17.84 20.18 26.75
N GLY A 131 17.32 20.44 27.95
CA GLY A 131 17.56 21.68 28.69
C GLY A 131 18.97 21.72 29.25
N ASN A 132 19.80 22.63 28.76
CA ASN A 132 21.16 22.81 29.25
C ASN A 132 21.17 23.63 30.54
N ARG A 133 21.26 22.95 31.70
CA ARG A 133 21.26 23.57 33.01
C ARG A 133 22.49 24.44 33.28
N SER A 134 23.59 24.24 32.55
CA SER A 134 24.81 25.04 32.66
C SER A 134 24.77 26.32 31.82
N ALA A 135 23.77 26.45 30.93
CA ALA A 135 23.59 27.62 30.05
C ALA A 135 22.35 28.44 30.43
N GLN A 136 22.27 28.84 31.71
CA GLN A 136 21.20 29.71 32.17
C GLN A 136 21.53 31.19 31.84
N ARG A 137 20.53 31.91 31.32
CA ARG A 137 20.59 33.34 31.04
C ARG A 137 20.28 34.17 32.32
N ASP A 138 20.59 35.45 32.24
CA ASP A 138 20.33 36.41 33.36
C ASP A 138 18.83 36.55 33.68
N ASP A 139 17.96 36.26 32.72
CA ASP A 139 16.50 36.26 32.86
C ASP A 139 15.92 34.94 33.45
N GLY A 140 16.81 34.02 33.84
CA GLY A 140 16.43 32.75 34.47
C GLY A 140 16.07 31.63 33.48
N LEU A 141 16.10 31.88 32.16
CA LEU A 141 15.82 30.88 31.13
C LEU A 141 17.03 29.99 30.85
N TYR A 142 16.78 28.73 30.56
CA TYR A 142 17.79 27.74 30.17
C TYR A 142 17.77 27.52 28.67
N ARG A 143 18.96 27.43 28.06
CA ARG A 143 19.06 27.10 26.64
C ARG A 143 18.66 25.66 26.40
N LEU A 144 17.96 25.44 25.30
CA LEU A 144 17.72 24.11 24.76
C LEU A 144 18.81 23.75 23.75
N ASP A 145 19.39 22.59 23.91
CA ASP A 145 20.38 22.04 22.99
C ASP A 145 19.76 20.86 22.28
N LEU A 146 20.08 20.69 20.97
CA LEU A 146 19.71 19.48 20.22
C LEU A 146 20.49 18.28 20.74
N ALA A 147 19.82 17.15 20.89
CA ALA A 147 20.43 15.90 21.34
C ALA A 147 19.78 14.70 20.67
N LEU A 148 20.46 13.56 20.71
CA LEU A 148 19.90 12.25 20.41
C LEU A 148 19.86 11.46 21.72
N GLU A 149 18.66 11.07 22.15
CA GLU A 149 18.49 10.22 23.32
C GLU A 149 18.35 8.76 22.88
N PRO A 150 19.03 7.79 23.51
CA PRO A 150 18.85 6.38 23.19
C PRO A 150 17.39 5.95 23.37
N ALA A 151 16.82 5.28 22.35
CA ALA A 151 15.45 4.78 22.38
C ALA A 151 15.42 3.26 22.19
N SER A 152 14.38 2.62 22.72
CA SER A 152 14.13 1.20 22.48
C SER A 152 13.71 0.97 21.03
N ALA A 153 14.37 0.04 20.34
CA ALA A 153 13.99 -0.33 18.98
C ALA A 153 12.56 -0.90 18.91
N THR A 154 12.15 -1.63 19.95
CA THR A 154 10.79 -2.20 20.02
C THR A 154 9.74 -1.12 20.21
N ASP A 155 9.98 -0.18 21.13
CA ASP A 155 9.04 0.92 21.36
C ASP A 155 8.94 1.85 20.16
N ALA A 156 10.08 2.13 19.51
CA ALA A 156 10.11 2.91 18.29
C ALA A 156 9.35 2.24 17.15
N LEU A 157 9.55 0.93 16.93
CA LEU A 157 8.81 0.17 15.92
C LEU A 157 7.32 0.19 16.19
N GLN A 158 6.92 0.01 17.44
CA GLN A 158 5.51 0.05 17.84
C GLN A 158 4.89 1.44 17.57
N GLN A 159 5.60 2.53 17.90
CA GLN A 159 5.08 3.88 17.73
C GLN A 159 4.96 4.33 16.27
N VAL A 160 5.88 3.90 15.40
CA VAL A 160 5.83 4.26 13.98
C VAL A 160 4.96 3.32 13.15
N SER A 161 4.40 2.27 13.74
CA SER A 161 3.56 1.29 13.03
C SER A 161 2.09 1.60 13.16
N ILE A 162 1.31 1.26 12.12
CA ILE A 162 -0.15 1.37 12.15
C ILE A 162 -0.74 0.03 12.60
N ASP A 163 -1.50 0.04 13.68
CA ASP A 163 -2.24 -1.15 14.13
C ASP A 163 -3.50 -1.34 13.28
N VAL A 164 -3.48 -2.35 12.42
CA VAL A 164 -4.62 -2.64 11.52
C VAL A 164 -5.88 -3.13 12.25
N SER A 165 -5.81 -3.42 13.54
CA SER A 165 -6.98 -3.79 14.34
C SER A 165 -7.77 -2.57 14.83
N THR A 166 -7.10 -1.45 15.01
CA THR A 166 -7.66 -0.20 15.56
C THR A 166 -7.76 0.93 14.53
N GLU A 167 -6.86 0.97 13.56
CA GLU A 167 -6.72 2.04 12.55
C GLU A 167 -6.93 1.53 11.12
N SER A 168 -7.83 0.55 10.93
CA SER A 168 -8.05 -0.08 9.62
C SER A 168 -8.62 0.87 8.56
N ASP A 169 -9.25 1.96 8.95
CA ASP A 169 -9.88 2.91 8.02
C ASP A 169 -8.84 3.76 7.25
N ASP A 170 -7.65 3.94 7.82
CA ASP A 170 -6.55 4.69 7.19
C ASP A 170 -5.66 3.83 6.29
N VAL A 171 -5.85 2.50 6.31
CA VAL A 171 -5.06 1.55 5.55
C VAL A 171 -5.88 0.93 4.43
N PRO A 172 -5.42 0.99 3.17
CA PRO A 172 -6.12 0.36 2.06
C PRO A 172 -6.36 -1.15 2.30
N PRO A 173 -7.56 -1.68 1.97
CA PRO A 173 -7.89 -3.09 2.19
C PRO A 173 -6.92 -4.07 1.55
N VAL A 174 -6.36 -3.74 0.38
CA VAL A 174 -5.35 -4.57 -0.29
C VAL A 174 -4.06 -4.66 0.51
N ALA A 175 -3.66 -3.58 1.22
CA ALA A 175 -2.48 -3.58 2.08
C ALA A 175 -2.69 -4.46 3.31
N ILE A 176 -3.88 -4.37 3.93
CA ILE A 176 -4.24 -5.25 5.07
C ILE A 176 -4.26 -6.72 4.63
N GLN A 177 -4.82 -6.99 3.44
CA GLN A 177 -4.85 -8.34 2.89
C GLN A 177 -3.45 -8.87 2.61
N ALA A 178 -2.58 -8.07 1.97
CA ALA A 178 -1.19 -8.44 1.72
C ALA A 178 -0.44 -8.68 3.03
N ALA A 179 -0.61 -7.81 4.03
CA ALA A 179 0.01 -7.97 5.34
C ALA A 179 -0.41 -9.27 6.04
N ARG A 180 -1.67 -9.69 5.93
CA ARG A 180 -2.17 -10.92 6.55
C ARG A 180 -1.84 -12.19 5.77
N GLN A 181 -1.94 -12.15 4.44
CA GLN A 181 -1.88 -13.35 3.58
C GLN A 181 -0.53 -13.53 2.88
N GLY A 182 0.38 -12.55 2.96
CA GLY A 182 1.68 -12.56 2.28
C GLY A 182 1.65 -11.80 0.96
N SER A 183 0.56 -11.87 0.21
CA SER A 183 0.35 -11.10 -1.02
C SER A 183 -1.12 -10.79 -1.26
N ALA A 184 -1.37 -9.73 -2.03
CA ALA A 184 -2.71 -9.36 -2.51
C ALA A 184 -2.60 -8.66 -3.86
N THR A 185 -3.69 -8.68 -4.65
CA THR A 185 -3.74 -8.02 -5.95
C THR A 185 -4.86 -6.98 -6.00
N SER A 186 -4.66 -5.95 -6.81
CA SER A 186 -5.64 -4.92 -7.11
C SER A 186 -5.66 -4.63 -8.61
N ASP A 187 -6.80 -4.22 -9.14
CA ASP A 187 -6.98 -3.75 -10.51
C ASP A 187 -6.64 -2.25 -10.67
N GLN A 188 -6.36 -1.57 -9.56
CA GLN A 188 -5.95 -0.17 -9.52
C GLN A 188 -4.70 -0.02 -8.66
N GLU A 189 -3.83 0.91 -9.05
CA GLU A 189 -2.71 1.29 -8.20
C GLU A 189 -3.21 1.93 -6.92
N VAL A 190 -2.80 1.39 -5.78
CA VAL A 190 -3.19 1.87 -4.46
C VAL A 190 -1.96 2.40 -3.73
N LYS A 191 -2.07 3.61 -3.19
CA LYS A 191 -1.01 4.19 -2.37
C LYS A 191 -0.93 3.46 -1.03
N ILE A 192 0.16 2.73 -0.83
CA ILE A 192 0.43 2.00 0.41
C ILE A 192 1.11 2.93 1.43
N PRO A 193 0.73 2.86 2.73
CA PRO A 193 1.44 3.58 3.80
C PRO A 193 2.94 3.25 3.82
N GLN A 194 3.78 4.29 3.97
CA GLN A 194 5.23 4.10 4.06
C GLN A 194 5.67 3.84 5.51
N THR A 195 4.94 2.98 6.18
CA THR A 195 5.15 2.60 7.57
C THR A 195 4.78 1.13 7.77
N PRO A 196 5.36 0.41 8.74
CA PRO A 196 4.96 -0.96 9.04
C PRO A 196 3.51 -1.05 9.52
N LEU A 197 2.88 -2.17 9.23
CA LEU A 197 1.54 -2.52 9.70
C LEU A 197 1.69 -3.58 10.80
N LEU A 198 1.16 -3.30 11.98
CA LEU A 198 1.06 -4.26 13.07
C LEU A 198 -0.14 -5.18 12.80
N VAL A 199 0.14 -6.48 12.69
CA VAL A 199 -0.85 -7.52 12.42
C VAL A 199 -0.83 -8.54 13.54
N ASP A 200 -2.01 -8.97 14.00
CA ASP A 200 -2.18 -10.03 15.01
C ASP A 200 -1.44 -9.78 16.34
N GLY A 201 -1.20 -8.51 16.70
CA GLY A 201 -0.81 -8.06 18.02
C GLY A 201 0.71 -7.92 18.26
N ASP A 202 1.58 -8.59 17.48
CA ASP A 202 3.02 -8.59 17.72
C ASP A 202 3.91 -8.69 16.47
N THR A 203 3.31 -8.85 15.29
CA THR A 203 4.08 -9.03 14.05
C THR A 203 3.92 -7.80 13.14
N TYR A 204 5.05 -7.26 12.70
CA TYR A 204 5.10 -6.05 11.88
C TYR A 204 5.46 -6.38 10.44
N TYR A 205 4.68 -5.86 9.50
CA TYR A 205 4.92 -6.08 8.09
C TYR A 205 4.97 -4.76 7.31
N ARG A 206 5.99 -4.60 6.51
CA ARG A 206 6.04 -3.53 5.50
C ARG A 206 5.44 -4.06 4.21
N VAL A 207 4.32 -3.47 3.77
CA VAL A 207 3.69 -3.81 2.49
C VAL A 207 4.25 -2.90 1.40
N TYR A 208 4.50 -3.46 0.22
CA TYR A 208 5.06 -2.76 -0.93
C TYR A 208 4.48 -3.29 -2.25
N LEU A 209 4.56 -2.48 -3.31
CA LEU A 209 4.23 -2.91 -4.67
C LEU A 209 5.35 -3.80 -5.20
N ALA A 210 5.08 -5.09 -5.35
CA ALA A 210 6.06 -6.08 -5.82
C ALA A 210 6.12 -6.14 -7.34
N SER A 211 4.97 -6.07 -8.01
CA SER A 211 4.92 -6.09 -9.48
C SER A 211 3.68 -5.39 -10.03
N GLN A 212 3.85 -4.86 -11.24
CA GLN A 212 2.79 -4.33 -12.06
C GLN A 212 2.74 -5.15 -13.35
N ASN A 213 1.66 -5.89 -13.55
CA ASN A 213 1.48 -6.72 -14.71
C ASN A 213 0.52 -6.03 -15.69
N GLU A 214 1.06 -5.52 -16.78
CA GLU A 214 0.26 -5.01 -17.89
C GLU A 214 -0.35 -6.18 -18.69
N PRO A 215 -1.58 -6.02 -19.21
CA PRO A 215 -2.20 -7.07 -20.03
C PRO A 215 -1.35 -7.35 -21.26
N GLY A 216 -1.16 -8.62 -21.58
CA GLY A 216 -0.48 -9.04 -22.79
C GLY A 216 -1.18 -8.52 -24.05
N GLN A 217 -0.45 -8.44 -25.17
CA GLN A 217 -1.04 -7.96 -26.45
C GLN A 217 -2.31 -8.72 -26.82
N MET A 218 -2.35 -10.02 -26.59
CA MET A 218 -3.52 -10.85 -26.92
C MET A 218 -4.71 -10.55 -26.00
N GLU A 219 -4.49 -10.33 -24.70
CA GLU A 219 -5.50 -9.97 -23.72
C GLU A 219 -6.06 -8.57 -23.99
N SER A 220 -5.21 -7.63 -24.33
CA SER A 220 -5.59 -6.26 -24.70
C SER A 220 -6.44 -6.26 -25.99
N VAL A 221 -6.04 -7.02 -27.02
CA VAL A 221 -6.79 -7.14 -28.28
C VAL A 221 -8.13 -7.84 -28.06
N LEU A 222 -8.16 -8.92 -27.27
CA LEU A 222 -9.40 -9.64 -26.93
C LEU A 222 -10.34 -8.76 -26.11
N GLY A 223 -9.86 -8.08 -25.09
CA GLY A 223 -10.66 -7.18 -24.25
C GLY A 223 -11.25 -6.03 -25.05
N SER A 224 -10.43 -5.34 -25.86
CA SER A 224 -10.88 -4.26 -26.72
C SER A 224 -11.83 -4.77 -27.83
N GLY A 225 -11.50 -5.90 -28.45
CA GLY A 225 -12.32 -6.54 -29.47
C GLY A 225 -13.70 -6.95 -28.95
N LEU A 226 -13.77 -7.59 -27.78
CA LEU A 226 -15.02 -7.97 -27.15
C LEU A 226 -15.84 -6.76 -26.70
N SER A 227 -15.20 -5.70 -26.20
CA SER A 227 -15.91 -4.50 -25.76
C SER A 227 -16.55 -3.74 -26.91
N ILE A 228 -15.98 -3.76 -28.12
CA ILE A 228 -16.49 -3.02 -29.28
C ILE A 228 -17.29 -3.94 -30.21
N ALA A 229 -16.72 -5.06 -30.65
CA ALA A 229 -17.36 -5.95 -31.60
C ALA A 229 -18.46 -6.81 -30.96
N GLY A 230 -18.31 -7.15 -29.67
CA GLY A 230 -19.30 -7.97 -28.95
C GLY A 230 -20.72 -7.40 -29.03
N PRO A 231 -20.97 -6.14 -28.62
CA PRO A 231 -22.28 -5.54 -28.72
C PRO A 231 -22.85 -5.48 -30.13
N LEU A 232 -22.00 -5.20 -31.12
CA LEU A 232 -22.42 -5.13 -32.53
C LEU A 232 -22.89 -6.49 -33.03
N VAL A 233 -22.13 -7.55 -32.75
CA VAL A 233 -22.50 -8.92 -33.09
C VAL A 233 -23.75 -9.37 -32.33
N GLY A 234 -23.83 -9.05 -31.03
CA GLY A 234 -25.00 -9.33 -30.18
C GLY A 234 -26.28 -8.68 -30.75
N LEU A 235 -26.21 -7.41 -31.14
CA LEU A 235 -27.31 -6.67 -31.78
C LEU A 235 -27.71 -7.33 -33.10
N TYR A 236 -26.73 -7.69 -33.93
CA TYR A 236 -27.02 -8.35 -35.23
C TYR A 236 -27.73 -9.68 -35.03
N VAL A 237 -27.21 -10.53 -34.13
CA VAL A 237 -27.83 -11.83 -33.83
C VAL A 237 -29.22 -11.67 -33.22
N GLY A 238 -29.38 -10.73 -32.28
CA GLY A 238 -30.66 -10.42 -31.64
C GLY A 238 -31.71 -9.92 -32.64
N PHE A 239 -31.30 -9.00 -33.55
CA PHE A 239 -32.18 -8.50 -34.59
C PHE A 239 -32.61 -9.60 -35.60
N ARG A 240 -31.68 -10.51 -35.95
CA ARG A 240 -31.99 -11.64 -36.82
C ARG A 240 -32.94 -12.65 -36.17
N LEU A 241 -32.82 -12.86 -34.86
CA LEU A 241 -33.76 -13.68 -34.10
C LEU A 241 -35.13 -13.05 -33.98
N PHE A 242 -35.18 -11.73 -33.66
CA PHE A 242 -36.42 -10.98 -33.56
C PHE A 242 -37.25 -11.04 -34.86
N ARG A 243 -36.63 -10.99 -36.02
CA ARG A 243 -37.29 -11.15 -37.32
C ARG A 243 -37.90 -12.54 -37.55
N ARG A 244 -37.49 -13.55 -36.77
CA ARG A 244 -38.02 -14.93 -36.86
C ARG A 244 -39.12 -15.20 -35.86
N ILE A 245 -39.27 -14.35 -34.81
CA ILE A 245 -40.30 -14.49 -33.82
C ILE A 245 -41.57 -13.82 -34.37
N GLU A 246 -42.47 -14.59 -34.96
CA GLU A 246 -43.82 -14.16 -35.28
C GLU A 246 -44.62 -14.09 -33.98
N ILE A 247 -44.88 -12.89 -33.47
CA ILE A 247 -45.76 -12.70 -32.31
C ILE A 247 -47.17 -12.87 -32.82
N ARG A 248 -47.71 -14.10 -32.67
CA ARG A 248 -49.18 -14.32 -32.80
C ARG A 248 -49.85 -13.79 -31.55
N TYR A 249 -50.51 -12.66 -31.70
CA TYR A 249 -51.46 -12.16 -30.71
C TYR A 249 -52.68 -13.06 -30.78
N VAL A 250 -52.87 -13.97 -29.83
CA VAL A 250 -54.12 -14.70 -29.63
C VAL A 250 -54.99 -13.77 -28.80
N GLY A 251 -55.69 -12.87 -29.46
CA GLY A 251 -56.80 -12.12 -28.84
C GLY A 251 -57.97 -13.06 -28.67
N GLU A 252 -58.48 -13.20 -27.45
CA GLU A 252 -59.80 -13.67 -27.17
C GLU A 252 -60.86 -12.69 -27.71
#